data_4c122895e612881b2ed6ae664632c075
#
_entry.id   4c122895e612881b2ed6ae664632c075
#
_cell.length_a   1.000
_cell.length_b   1.000
_cell.length_c   1.000
_cell.angle_alpha   90.00
_cell.angle_beta   90.00
_cell.angle_gamma   90.00
#
_symmetry.space_group_name_H-M   'P 1'
#
loop_
_entity.id
_entity.type
_entity.pdbx_description
1 polymer ?
#
loop_
_entity_poly.entity_id
_entity_poly.type
_entity_poly.pdbx_seq_one_letter_code
_entity_poly.pdbx_strand_id
1 'polypeptide(L)'
;MQKSEKWFRWQTFIVPATCFECFRRNGKIFSYDELMRIGEPKLHEHCGCRLEQLLAIVAGCATELGTMGADWWLYYLNELPDYYITKAEAYKMGWNNLTGNLSEVAPNHMIFGGIYKNKKKVLPDKEGRVWYEADINYNGGYRNKQRIVFSNDGLIFVTYDHYDTFIEITGEGK
;
A
#
# COMPACT_ATOMS: atom_id res chain seq x y z
N MET A 1 -5.77 -20.51 3.34
CA MET A 1 -6.72 -19.47 3.82
C MET A 1 -5.97 -18.59 4.81
N GLN A 2 -5.52 -17.40 4.40
CA GLN A 2 -4.97 -16.42 5.33
C GLN A 2 -6.13 -15.88 6.18
N LYS A 3 -5.98 -15.94 7.51
CA LYS A 3 -6.83 -15.19 8.43
C LYS A 3 -6.70 -13.71 8.06
N SER A 4 -7.80 -13.03 7.82
CA SER A 4 -7.82 -11.57 7.70
C SER A 4 -7.24 -10.99 9.00
N GLU A 5 -5.97 -10.59 8.97
CA GLU A 5 -5.36 -9.86 10.07
C GLU A 5 -6.03 -8.50 10.15
N LYS A 6 -6.45 -8.10 11.34
CA LYS A 6 -6.94 -6.75 11.56
C LYS A 6 -5.75 -5.81 11.66
N TRP A 7 -5.76 -4.75 10.85
CA TRP A 7 -4.74 -3.73 10.83
C TRP A 7 -5.22 -2.47 11.51
N PHE A 8 -4.31 -1.79 12.19
CA PHE A 8 -4.61 -0.59 12.95
C PHE A 8 -3.56 0.46 12.65
N ARG A 9 -3.99 1.71 12.45
CA ARG A 9 -3.12 2.86 12.38
C ARG A 9 -2.99 3.49 13.76
N TRP A 10 -1.76 3.70 14.21
CA TRP A 10 -1.49 4.45 15.42
C TRP A 10 -1.64 5.93 15.14
N GLN A 11 -2.57 6.59 15.81
CA GLN A 11 -2.77 8.03 15.73
C GLN A 11 -2.35 8.67 17.04
N THR A 12 -1.46 9.66 16.97
CA THR A 12 -0.99 10.44 18.10
C THR A 12 -1.48 11.87 17.96
N PHE A 13 -2.10 12.38 19.00
CA PHE A 13 -2.36 13.81 19.10
C PHE A 13 -1.04 14.50 19.51
N ILE A 14 -0.37 15.11 18.53
CA ILE A 14 0.96 15.71 18.74
C ILE A 14 0.81 17.03 19.47
N VAL A 15 1.33 17.06 20.68
CA VAL A 15 1.46 18.26 21.54
C VAL A 15 2.90 18.35 22.02
N PRO A 16 3.36 19.50 22.55
CA PRO A 16 4.75 19.67 23.03
C PRO A 16 5.22 18.61 24.02
N ALA A 17 4.28 18.02 24.79
CA ALA A 17 4.54 16.97 25.77
C ALA A 17 4.41 15.54 25.19
N THR A 18 4.24 15.37 23.88
CA THR A 18 4.13 14.03 23.27
C THR A 18 5.42 13.25 23.48
N CYS A 19 5.32 12.06 24.08
CA CYS A 19 6.49 11.23 24.31
C CYS A 19 7.07 10.70 23.01
N PHE A 20 8.36 10.40 23.02
CA PHE A 20 9.10 9.93 21.84
C PHE A 20 8.50 8.66 21.23
N GLU A 21 8.08 7.69 22.04
CA GLU A 21 7.48 6.44 21.56
C GLU A 21 6.14 6.68 20.83
N CYS A 22 5.29 7.54 21.36
CA CYS A 22 4.03 7.93 20.72
C CYS A 22 4.28 8.66 19.40
N PHE A 23 5.23 9.60 19.40
CA PHE A 23 5.62 10.34 18.20
C PHE A 23 6.15 9.39 17.13
N ARG A 24 7.05 8.46 17.48
CA ARG A 24 7.66 7.50 16.56
C ARG A 24 6.65 6.53 15.93
N ARG A 25 5.56 6.23 16.62
CA ARG A 25 4.49 5.33 16.14
C ARG A 25 3.42 6.03 15.34
N ASN A 26 3.35 7.35 15.39
CA ASN A 26 2.31 8.11 14.71
C ASN A 26 2.26 7.81 13.20
N GLY A 27 1.08 7.52 12.69
CA GLY A 27 0.82 7.20 11.29
C GLY A 27 1.22 5.79 10.85
N LYS A 28 1.91 5.00 11.71
CA LYS A 28 2.30 3.63 11.37
C LYS A 28 1.15 2.65 11.48
N ILE A 29 1.21 1.62 10.63
CA ILE A 29 0.25 0.52 10.58
C ILE A 29 0.84 -0.69 11.31
N PHE A 30 0.05 -1.30 12.17
CA PHE A 30 0.40 -2.47 12.97
C PHE A 30 -0.69 -3.54 12.83
N SER A 31 -0.30 -4.80 12.83
CA SER A 31 -1.24 -5.90 13.03
C SER A 31 -1.70 -5.96 14.49
N TYR A 32 -2.82 -6.66 14.73
CA TYR A 32 -3.28 -6.89 16.10
C TYR A 32 -2.21 -7.60 16.95
N ASP A 33 -1.54 -8.59 16.40
CA ASP A 33 -0.49 -9.34 17.10
C ASP A 33 0.75 -8.49 17.43
N GLU A 34 1.10 -7.54 16.54
CA GLU A 34 2.16 -6.57 16.83
C GLU A 34 1.76 -5.63 17.95
N LEU A 35 0.51 -5.14 17.95
CA LEU A 35 0.00 -4.30 19.03
C LEU A 35 0.03 -4.99 20.39
N MET A 36 -0.31 -6.27 20.45
CA MET A 36 -0.24 -7.04 21.71
C MET A 36 1.20 -7.16 22.22
N ARG A 37 2.20 -7.16 21.36
CA ARG A 37 3.63 -7.21 21.75
C ARG A 37 4.20 -5.86 22.17
N ILE A 38 3.82 -4.78 21.48
CA ILE A 38 4.39 -3.44 21.72
C ILE A 38 3.55 -2.59 22.68
N GLY A 39 2.37 -3.05 23.06
CA GLY A 39 1.39 -2.34 23.87
C GLY A 39 0.45 -1.44 23.05
N GLU A 40 -0.82 -1.41 23.43
CA GLU A 40 -1.83 -0.51 22.88
C GLU A 40 -1.63 0.94 23.35
N PRO A 41 -2.31 1.94 22.74
CA PRO A 41 -2.33 3.31 23.24
C PRO A 41 -2.71 3.42 24.72
N LYS A 42 -2.29 4.49 25.36
CA LYS A 42 -2.26 4.74 26.80
C LYS A 42 -1.08 4.05 27.52
N LEU A 43 0.05 4.01 26.82
CA LEU A 43 1.31 3.48 27.36
C LEU A 43 1.81 4.22 28.61
N HIS A 44 1.33 5.42 28.87
CA HIS A 44 1.69 6.29 29.99
C HIS A 44 0.53 7.22 30.36
N GLU A 45 0.61 7.82 31.52
CA GLU A 45 -0.34 8.83 31.98
C GLU A 45 -0.41 10.01 30.97
N HIS A 46 -1.61 10.51 30.71
CA HIS A 46 -1.89 11.57 29.73
C HIS A 46 -1.56 11.22 28.25
N CYS A 47 -1.51 9.93 27.90
CA CYS A 47 -1.33 9.52 26.52
C CYS A 47 -2.56 9.84 25.67
N GLY A 48 -2.41 10.71 24.66
CA GLY A 48 -3.46 11.10 23.70
C GLY A 48 -3.52 10.22 22.44
N CYS A 49 -2.86 9.06 22.44
CA CYS A 49 -2.86 8.17 21.29
C CYS A 49 -4.16 7.35 21.21
N ARG A 50 -4.53 7.00 19.99
CA ARG A 50 -5.64 6.08 19.70
C ARG A 50 -5.27 5.15 18.54
N LEU A 51 -5.99 4.04 18.44
CA LEU A 51 -5.93 3.16 17.28
C LEU A 51 -7.12 3.46 16.36
N GLU A 52 -6.85 3.59 15.08
CA GLU A 52 -7.83 3.61 14.03
C GLU A 52 -7.78 2.26 13.33
N GLN A 53 -8.85 1.48 13.39
CA GLN A 53 -8.94 0.26 12.61
C GLN A 53 -9.03 0.61 11.13
N LEU A 54 -8.12 0.05 10.32
CA LEU A 54 -8.15 0.27 8.88
C LEU A 54 -9.31 -0.52 8.26
N LEU A 55 -10.04 0.14 7.39
CA LEU A 55 -10.99 -0.52 6.51
C LEU A 55 -10.22 -1.32 5.47
N ALA A 56 -10.74 -2.49 5.13
CA ALA A 56 -10.22 -3.30 4.04
C ALA A 56 -11.14 -3.20 2.82
N ILE A 57 -10.56 -3.31 1.63
CA ILE A 57 -11.29 -3.42 0.38
C ILE A 57 -11.20 -4.86 -0.10
N VAL A 58 -12.30 -5.41 -0.58
CA VAL A 58 -12.34 -6.76 -1.16
C VAL A 58 -11.57 -6.75 -2.49
N ALA A 59 -10.74 -7.78 -2.69
CA ALA A 59 -10.00 -7.99 -3.92
C ALA A 59 -10.94 -8.00 -5.14
N GLY A 60 -10.59 -7.23 -6.17
CA GLY A 60 -11.45 -6.95 -7.32
C GLY A 60 -12.32 -5.69 -7.17
N CYS A 61 -12.29 -5.03 -6.01
CA CYS A 61 -13.03 -3.78 -5.76
C CYS A 61 -12.13 -2.55 -5.55
N ALA A 62 -10.81 -2.73 -5.54
CA ALA A 62 -9.87 -1.64 -5.30
C ALA A 62 -9.36 -0.97 -6.58
N THR A 63 -9.57 -1.61 -7.73
CA THR A 63 -9.21 -1.07 -9.04
C THR A 63 -10.43 -1.00 -9.95
N GLU A 64 -10.37 -0.14 -10.98
CA GLU A 64 -11.44 0.02 -11.97
C GLU A 64 -11.61 -1.20 -12.89
N LEU A 65 -10.64 -2.12 -12.88
CA LEU A 65 -10.64 -3.31 -13.74
C LEU A 65 -11.30 -4.55 -13.11
N GLY A 66 -11.79 -4.46 -11.87
CA GLY A 66 -12.46 -5.58 -11.22
C GLY A 66 -11.56 -6.83 -11.13
N THR A 67 -12.05 -7.98 -11.59
CA THR A 67 -11.29 -9.24 -11.61
C THR A 67 -10.10 -9.25 -12.58
N MET A 68 -9.98 -8.26 -13.46
CA MET A 68 -8.79 -8.05 -14.29
C MET A 68 -7.79 -7.10 -13.64
N GLY A 69 -8.11 -6.55 -12.47
CA GLY A 69 -7.29 -5.62 -11.73
C GLY A 69 -6.17 -6.28 -10.95
N ALA A 70 -5.10 -5.53 -10.68
CA ALA A 70 -3.95 -6.01 -9.93
C ALA A 70 -4.28 -6.49 -8.51
N ASP A 71 -5.28 -5.88 -7.87
CA ASP A 71 -5.74 -6.25 -6.53
C ASP A 71 -6.30 -7.68 -6.50
N TRP A 72 -7.09 -8.04 -7.51
CA TRP A 72 -7.62 -9.40 -7.64
C TRP A 72 -6.51 -10.41 -7.97
N TRP A 73 -5.66 -10.08 -8.94
CA TRP A 73 -4.58 -10.97 -9.39
C TRP A 73 -3.56 -11.23 -8.30
N LEU A 74 -3.08 -10.21 -7.61
CA LEU A 74 -2.15 -10.37 -6.50
C LEU A 74 -2.76 -11.18 -5.36
N TYR A 75 -4.05 -10.99 -5.05
CA TYR A 75 -4.69 -11.69 -3.95
C TYR A 75 -4.91 -13.18 -4.24
N TYR A 76 -5.42 -13.52 -5.43
CA TYR A 76 -5.79 -14.89 -5.77
C TYR A 76 -4.71 -15.67 -6.50
N LEU A 77 -3.87 -15.02 -7.31
CA LEU A 77 -2.84 -15.64 -8.15
C LEU A 77 -1.41 -15.34 -7.69
N ASN A 78 -1.24 -14.38 -6.77
CA ASN A 78 0.07 -13.92 -6.28
C ASN A 78 1.01 -13.39 -7.39
N GLU A 79 0.44 -12.82 -8.43
CA GLU A 79 1.17 -12.25 -9.56
C GLU A 79 0.48 -10.99 -10.09
N LEU A 80 1.20 -10.16 -10.82
CA LEU A 80 0.63 -9.03 -11.54
C LEU A 80 0.11 -9.48 -12.91
N PRO A 81 -0.98 -8.87 -13.42
CA PRO A 81 -1.43 -9.09 -14.80
C PRO A 81 -0.35 -8.76 -15.84
N ASP A 82 -0.44 -9.41 -17.00
CA ASP A 82 0.52 -9.28 -18.12
C ASP A 82 0.63 -7.85 -18.70
N TYR A 83 -0.33 -6.98 -18.41
CA TYR A 83 -0.28 -5.59 -18.87
C TYR A 83 0.66 -4.69 -18.04
N TYR A 84 1.35 -5.23 -17.05
CA TYR A 84 2.38 -4.49 -16.34
C TYR A 84 3.73 -4.63 -17.01
N ILE A 85 4.37 -3.48 -17.24
CA ILE A 85 5.74 -3.38 -17.75
C ILE A 85 6.61 -2.61 -16.77
N THR A 86 7.88 -2.92 -16.76
CA THR A 86 8.86 -2.19 -15.96
C THR A 86 9.11 -0.79 -16.54
N LYS A 87 9.61 0.13 -15.70
CA LYS A 87 10.07 1.45 -16.19
C LYS A 87 11.11 1.32 -17.29
N ALA A 88 12.03 0.33 -17.19
CA ALA A 88 13.07 0.12 -18.17
C ALA A 88 12.50 -0.30 -19.55
N GLU A 89 11.49 -1.16 -19.55
CA GLU A 89 10.78 -1.55 -20.78
C GLU A 89 10.02 -0.37 -21.38
N ALA A 90 9.29 0.39 -20.55
CA ALA A 90 8.58 1.57 -21.01
C ALA A 90 9.54 2.62 -21.64
N TYR A 91 10.70 2.86 -21.03
CA TYR A 91 11.71 3.75 -21.62
C TYR A 91 12.25 3.25 -22.96
N LYS A 92 12.47 1.94 -23.11
CA LYS A 92 12.86 1.34 -24.39
C LYS A 92 11.79 1.52 -25.49
N MET A 93 10.51 1.57 -25.09
CA MET A 93 9.38 1.81 -25.98
C MET A 93 9.21 3.31 -26.33
N GLY A 94 10.01 4.20 -25.72
CA GLY A 94 9.97 5.64 -25.97
C GLY A 94 9.18 6.45 -24.93
N TRP A 95 8.83 5.84 -23.80
CA TRP A 95 8.18 6.59 -22.71
C TRP A 95 9.07 7.71 -22.21
N ASN A 96 8.47 8.89 -22.07
CA ASN A 96 9.07 10.05 -21.41
C ASN A 96 8.15 10.51 -20.29
N ASN A 97 8.61 10.37 -19.05
CA ASN A 97 7.84 10.76 -17.87
C ASN A 97 7.55 12.27 -17.78
N LEU A 98 8.29 13.10 -18.51
CA LEU A 98 8.08 14.55 -18.54
C LEU A 98 6.98 14.97 -19.53
N THR A 99 6.60 14.12 -20.46
CA THR A 99 5.56 14.40 -21.44
C THR A 99 4.28 13.60 -21.22
N GLY A 100 4.33 12.58 -20.35
CA GLY A 100 3.17 11.75 -20.03
C GLY A 100 2.68 10.88 -21.20
N ASN A 101 3.58 10.47 -22.11
CA ASN A 101 3.24 9.76 -23.33
C ASN A 101 3.16 8.22 -23.20
N LEU A 102 3.02 7.67 -21.99
CA LEU A 102 3.01 6.21 -21.80
C LEU A 102 1.91 5.52 -22.60
N SER A 103 0.70 6.07 -22.61
CA SER A 103 -0.43 5.50 -23.36
C SER A 103 -0.26 5.52 -24.89
N GLU A 104 0.64 6.37 -25.40
CA GLU A 104 0.95 6.46 -26.82
C GLU A 104 1.96 5.37 -27.26
N VAL A 105 3.00 5.17 -26.43
CA VAL A 105 4.12 4.26 -26.75
C VAL A 105 3.91 2.84 -26.22
N ALA A 106 3.09 2.68 -25.19
CA ALA A 106 2.74 1.41 -24.56
C ALA A 106 1.23 1.38 -24.25
N PRO A 107 0.36 1.35 -25.29
CA PRO A 107 -1.09 1.35 -25.08
C PRO A 107 -1.52 0.16 -24.23
N ASN A 108 -2.49 0.37 -23.35
CA ASN A 108 -3.03 -0.62 -22.42
C ASN A 108 -2.05 -1.17 -21.37
N HIS A 109 -0.87 -0.56 -21.21
CA HIS A 109 0.07 -0.97 -20.19
C HIS A 109 0.09 0.00 -19.00
N MET A 110 0.44 -0.55 -17.83
CA MET A 110 0.71 0.18 -16.61
C MET A 110 2.14 -0.08 -16.13
N ILE A 111 2.66 0.80 -15.29
CA ILE A 111 4.02 0.67 -14.80
C ILE A 111 4.10 -0.19 -13.55
N PHE A 112 4.92 -1.25 -13.61
CA PHE A 112 5.48 -1.88 -12.43
C PHE A 112 6.64 -1.01 -11.93
N GLY A 113 6.46 -0.42 -10.76
CA GLY A 113 7.42 0.55 -10.20
C GLY A 113 8.67 -0.09 -9.61
N GLY A 114 8.65 -1.40 -9.34
CA GLY A 114 9.73 -2.13 -8.70
C GLY A 114 9.64 -2.07 -7.16
N ILE A 115 10.79 -2.01 -6.48
CA ILE A 115 10.85 -2.01 -5.01
C ILE A 115 10.34 -0.69 -4.43
N TYR A 116 9.34 -0.78 -3.57
CA TYR A 116 8.88 0.31 -2.71
C TYR A 116 9.68 0.33 -1.41
N LYS A 117 10.38 1.40 -1.14
CA LYS A 117 11.36 1.47 -0.01
C LYS A 117 10.74 1.64 1.38
N ASN A 118 9.43 1.87 1.51
CA ASN A 118 8.73 2.13 2.79
C ASN A 118 9.53 3.07 3.75
N LYS A 119 10.14 4.13 3.22
CA LYS A 119 11.06 5.00 3.98
C LYS A 119 10.44 5.60 5.24
N LYS A 120 9.16 5.95 5.17
CA LYS A 120 8.39 6.48 6.31
C LYS A 120 8.02 5.38 7.32
N LYS A 121 8.28 4.11 7.00
CA LYS A 121 7.88 2.93 7.79
C LYS A 121 6.39 2.95 8.17
N VAL A 122 5.53 3.39 7.27
CA VAL A 122 4.07 3.41 7.47
C VAL A 122 3.52 1.99 7.41
N LEU A 123 3.94 1.23 6.38
CA LEU A 123 3.57 -0.17 6.23
C LEU A 123 4.37 -1.06 7.19
N PRO A 124 3.78 -2.19 7.62
CA PRO A 124 4.40 -3.11 8.56
C PRO A 124 5.78 -3.57 8.08
N ASP A 125 6.76 -3.49 8.96
CA ASP A 125 8.14 -3.89 8.69
C ASP A 125 8.43 -5.26 9.34
N LYS A 126 9.16 -6.11 8.65
CA LYS A 126 9.54 -7.45 9.14
C LYS A 126 10.85 -7.84 8.47
N GLU A 127 11.69 -8.59 9.16
CA GLU A 127 12.91 -9.14 8.59
C GLU A 127 12.59 -9.99 7.34
N GLY A 128 13.29 -9.73 6.25
CA GLY A 128 13.08 -10.40 4.96
C GLY A 128 11.91 -9.90 4.13
N ARG A 129 11.08 -8.98 4.65
CA ARG A 129 9.97 -8.41 3.88
C ARG A 129 10.48 -7.39 2.88
N VAL A 130 10.10 -7.58 1.63
CA VAL A 130 10.34 -6.64 0.52
C VAL A 130 9.00 -6.16 0.00
N TRP A 131 8.86 -4.85 -0.13
CA TRP A 131 7.68 -4.21 -0.71
C TRP A 131 7.92 -3.86 -2.17
N TYR A 132 6.89 -4.06 -2.98
CA TYR A 132 6.85 -3.69 -4.39
C TYR A 132 5.69 -2.73 -4.64
N GLU A 133 5.76 -1.97 -5.72
CA GLU A 133 4.70 -1.05 -6.12
C GLU A 133 4.36 -1.18 -7.60
N ALA A 134 3.09 -0.95 -7.95
CA ALA A 134 2.63 -0.83 -9.31
C ALA A 134 1.55 0.24 -9.43
N ASP A 135 1.41 0.84 -10.63
CA ASP A 135 0.34 1.79 -10.92
C ASP A 135 -1.01 1.08 -10.94
N ILE A 136 -2.06 1.77 -10.52
CA ILE A 136 -3.45 1.33 -10.74
C ILE A 136 -4.27 2.47 -11.31
N ASN A 137 -5.36 2.13 -12.03
CA ASN A 137 -6.32 3.09 -12.58
C ASN A 137 -5.66 4.15 -13.47
N TYR A 138 -4.69 3.74 -14.30
CA TYR A 138 -4.03 4.64 -15.23
C TYR A 138 -4.85 4.77 -16.51
N ASN A 139 -5.30 5.98 -16.82
CA ASN A 139 -6.18 6.29 -17.95
C ASN A 139 -5.52 7.21 -18.99
N GLY A 140 -4.19 7.16 -19.11
CA GLY A 140 -3.43 7.96 -20.07
C GLY A 140 -2.83 9.24 -19.51
N GLY A 141 -1.98 9.89 -20.30
CA GLY A 141 -1.27 11.10 -19.89
C GLY A 141 -0.20 10.86 -18.83
N TYR A 142 -0.10 11.77 -17.88
CA TYR A 142 0.81 11.61 -16.75
C TYR A 142 0.34 10.50 -15.81
N ARG A 143 1.27 9.78 -15.22
CA ARG A 143 0.96 8.78 -14.19
C ARG A 143 0.20 9.44 -13.04
N ASN A 144 -0.91 8.84 -12.64
CA ASN A 144 -1.72 9.27 -11.50
C ASN A 144 -0.98 9.02 -10.16
N LYS A 145 -1.63 9.33 -9.04
CA LYS A 145 -1.10 9.11 -7.68
C LYS A 145 -1.45 7.74 -7.09
N GLN A 146 -2.24 6.94 -7.79
CA GLN A 146 -2.79 5.71 -7.25
C GLN A 146 -1.83 4.53 -7.46
N ARG A 147 -1.58 3.77 -6.41
CA ARG A 147 -0.65 2.63 -6.42
C ARG A 147 -1.23 1.45 -5.67
N ILE A 148 -0.87 0.26 -6.12
CA ILE A 148 -0.94 -0.94 -5.31
C ILE A 148 0.47 -1.22 -4.78
N VAL A 149 0.57 -1.55 -3.50
CA VAL A 149 1.83 -1.86 -2.82
C VAL A 149 1.68 -3.22 -2.18
N PHE A 150 2.56 -4.14 -2.52
CA PHE A 150 2.45 -5.53 -2.09
C PHE A 150 3.80 -6.09 -1.64
N SER A 151 3.75 -7.05 -0.72
CA SER A 151 4.96 -7.64 -0.15
C SER A 151 5.23 -9.04 -0.70
N ASN A 152 6.48 -9.47 -0.64
CA ASN A 152 6.89 -10.84 -0.97
C ASN A 152 6.30 -11.92 -0.04
N ASP A 153 5.69 -11.51 1.08
CA ASP A 153 5.04 -12.41 2.04
C ASP A 153 3.50 -12.26 2.08
N GLY A 154 2.92 -11.65 1.02
CA GLY A 154 1.48 -11.72 0.72
C GLY A 154 0.62 -10.58 1.26
N LEU A 155 1.18 -9.53 1.85
CA LEU A 155 0.43 -8.33 2.22
C LEU A 155 0.18 -7.46 0.99
N ILE A 156 -1.04 -6.93 0.84
CA ILE A 156 -1.43 -6.09 -0.29
C ILE A 156 -2.17 -4.87 0.24
N PHE A 157 -1.74 -3.70 -0.16
CA PHE A 157 -2.36 -2.41 0.15
C PHE A 157 -2.54 -1.56 -1.10
N VAL A 158 -3.56 -0.72 -1.11
CA VAL A 158 -3.70 0.34 -2.11
C VAL A 158 -3.55 1.71 -1.46
N THR A 159 -3.05 2.65 -2.23
CA THR A 159 -3.00 4.08 -1.90
C THR A 159 -3.57 4.87 -3.08
N TYR A 160 -4.49 5.78 -2.81
CA TYR A 160 -5.08 6.65 -3.84
C TYR A 160 -4.51 8.07 -3.80
N ASP A 161 -3.68 8.38 -2.79
CA ASP A 161 -3.17 9.72 -2.45
C ASP A 161 -1.64 9.80 -2.45
N HIS A 162 -0.96 8.90 -3.19
CA HIS A 162 0.50 8.88 -3.32
C HIS A 162 1.23 8.59 -2.00
N TYR A 163 0.84 7.50 -1.34
CA TYR A 163 1.45 6.93 -0.12
C TYR A 163 1.20 7.73 1.17
N ASP A 164 0.19 8.60 1.19
CA ASP A 164 -0.22 9.27 2.43
C ASP A 164 -1.12 8.36 3.27
N THR A 165 -2.05 7.65 2.63
CA THR A 165 -2.87 6.63 3.28
C THR A 165 -2.79 5.29 2.55
N PHE A 166 -3.04 4.21 3.30
CA PHE A 166 -3.07 2.84 2.76
C PHE A 166 -4.32 2.12 3.25
N ILE A 167 -4.91 1.33 2.36
CA ILE A 167 -6.07 0.48 2.64
C ILE A 167 -5.69 -0.94 2.26
N GLU A 168 -5.91 -1.89 3.17
CA GLU A 168 -5.61 -3.30 2.93
C GLU A 168 -6.55 -3.91 1.88
N ILE A 169 -6.03 -4.83 1.08
CA ILE A 169 -6.82 -5.70 0.21
C ILE A 169 -7.02 -7.04 0.90
N THR A 170 -8.29 -7.47 0.98
CA THR A 170 -8.69 -8.75 1.59
C THR A 170 -9.52 -9.58 0.61
N GLY A 171 -9.71 -10.86 0.93
CA GLY A 171 -10.73 -11.67 0.25
C GLY A 171 -12.15 -11.28 0.63
N GLU A 172 -13.13 -11.87 -0.03
CA GLU A 172 -14.53 -11.71 0.35
C GLU A 172 -14.71 -12.00 1.84
N GLY A 173 -15.31 -11.05 2.55
CA GLY A 173 -15.65 -11.22 3.96
C GLY A 173 -16.59 -12.38 4.17
N LYS A 174 -16.21 -13.30 5.05
CA LYS A 174 -17.15 -14.28 5.61
C LYS A 174 -17.95 -13.63 6.72
#